data_273aaf036e290456472c5b3ba88c69b5
#
_entry.id   273aaf036e290456472c5b3ba88c69b5
#
_cell.length_a   1.000
_cell.length_b   1.000
_cell.length_c   1.000
_cell.angle_alpha   90.00
_cell.angle_beta   90.00
_cell.angle_gamma   90.00
#
_symmetry.space_group_name_H-M   'P 1'
#
loop_
_entity.id
_entity.type
_entity.pdbx_description
1 polymer ?
#
loop_
_entity_poly.entity_id
_entity_poly.type
_entity_poly.pdbx_seq_one_letter_code
_entity_poly.pdbx_strand_id
1 'polypeptide(L)'
;MDIADFQRRMRDAYYERDVERGLERTFLWFVEEVGELSSALNGRTDEKNTEEEFADVFAWLCSLANIKNIDLEAACRSKYRDCL
;
A
#
# COMPACT_ATOMS: atom_id res chain seq x y z
N MET A 1 4.98 3.10 -15.38
CA MET A 1 5.27 3.10 -13.93
C MET A 1 5.20 1.67 -13.43
N ASP A 2 6.23 1.20 -12.76
CA ASP A 2 6.23 -0.14 -12.16
C ASP A 2 6.05 -0.04 -10.63
N ILE A 3 6.06 -1.18 -9.96
CA ILE A 3 5.87 -1.22 -8.49
C ILE A 3 6.97 -0.41 -7.79
N ALA A 4 8.22 -0.58 -8.22
CA ALA A 4 9.34 0.14 -7.59
C ALA A 4 9.20 1.64 -7.77
N ASP A 5 8.76 2.09 -8.93
CA ASP A 5 8.52 3.52 -9.18
C ASP A 5 7.44 4.07 -8.27
N PHE A 6 6.33 3.36 -8.14
CA PHE A 6 5.24 3.83 -7.30
C PHE A 6 5.67 3.88 -5.83
N GLN A 7 6.35 2.83 -5.36
CA GLN A 7 6.84 2.81 -3.99
C GLN A 7 7.79 3.98 -3.72
N ARG A 8 8.67 4.30 -4.66
CA ARG A 8 9.60 5.42 -4.53
C ARG A 8 8.86 6.75 -4.47
N ARG A 9 7.81 6.92 -5.29
CA ARG A 9 6.99 8.13 -5.27
C ARG A 9 6.28 8.31 -3.94
N MET A 10 5.80 7.21 -3.36
CA MET A 10 5.20 7.25 -2.03
C MET A 10 6.24 7.61 -0.96
N ARG A 11 7.46 7.10 -1.10
CA ARG A 11 8.55 7.46 -0.21
C ARG A 11 8.87 8.94 -0.30
N ASP A 12 9.01 9.45 -1.51
CA ASP A 12 9.34 10.87 -1.72
C ASP A 12 8.27 11.80 -1.15
N ALA A 13 7.01 11.41 -1.28
CA ALA A 13 5.90 12.23 -0.84
C ALA A 13 5.63 12.14 0.67
N TYR A 14 5.81 10.97 1.28
CA TYR A 14 5.27 10.70 2.60
C TYR A 14 6.24 10.13 3.63
N TYR A 15 7.48 9.84 3.27
CA TYR A 15 8.39 9.11 4.17
C TYR A 15 8.54 9.77 5.54
N GLU A 16 8.70 11.08 5.57
CA GLU A 16 8.88 11.79 6.85
C GLU A 16 7.67 11.62 7.74
N ARG A 17 6.47 11.76 7.16
CA ARG A 17 5.22 11.56 7.90
C ARG A 17 5.06 10.11 8.35
N ASP A 18 5.41 9.18 7.48
CA ASP A 18 5.30 7.76 7.78
C ASP A 18 6.19 7.37 8.95
N VAL A 19 7.44 7.80 8.94
CA VAL A 19 8.39 7.50 10.02
C VAL A 19 7.96 8.17 11.32
N GLU A 20 7.51 9.42 11.27
CA GLU A 20 7.02 10.13 12.45
C GLU A 20 5.80 9.46 13.06
N ARG A 21 4.87 9.01 12.23
CA ARG A 21 3.69 8.27 12.69
C ARG A 21 4.08 6.93 13.31
N GLY A 22 5.08 6.28 12.74
CA GLY A 22 5.60 5.00 13.22
C GLY A 22 4.92 3.80 12.60
N LEU A 23 5.60 2.67 12.70
CA LEU A 23 5.16 1.43 12.06
C LEU A 23 3.80 0.95 12.56
N GLU A 24 3.60 0.94 13.87
CA GLU A 24 2.37 0.40 14.47
C GLU A 24 1.14 1.20 14.07
N ARG A 25 1.21 2.53 14.15
CA ARG A 25 0.08 3.39 13.79
C ARG A 25 -0.16 3.36 12.28
N THR A 26 0.90 3.29 11.49
CA THR A 26 0.74 3.16 10.04
C THR A 26 0.05 1.85 9.69
N PHE A 27 0.37 0.77 10.40
CA PHE A 27 -0.30 -0.51 10.19
C PHE A 27 -1.79 -0.44 10.55
N LEU A 28 -2.14 0.25 11.63
CA LEU A 28 -3.56 0.42 12.00
C LEU A 28 -4.32 1.16 10.90
N TRP A 29 -3.74 2.18 10.31
CA TRP A 29 -4.38 2.92 9.22
C TRP A 29 -4.49 2.05 7.96
N PHE A 30 -3.47 1.23 7.71
CA PHE A 30 -3.55 0.27 6.61
C PHE A 30 -4.73 -0.68 6.81
N VAL A 31 -4.93 -1.19 8.01
CA VAL A 31 -6.06 -2.08 8.33
C VAL A 31 -7.40 -1.36 8.12
N GLU A 32 -7.50 -0.07 8.49
CA GLU A 32 -8.70 0.71 8.24
C GLU A 32 -9.00 0.81 6.74
N GLU A 33 -7.97 1.04 5.93
CA GLU A 33 -8.15 1.10 4.48
C GLU A 33 -8.58 -0.25 3.91
N VAL A 34 -8.06 -1.35 4.45
CA VAL A 34 -8.53 -2.69 4.07
C VAL A 34 -10.02 -2.85 4.39
N GLY A 35 -10.46 -2.30 5.53
CA GLY A 35 -11.88 -2.31 5.89
C GLY A 35 -12.73 -1.54 4.90
N GLU A 36 -12.26 -0.39 4.43
CA GLU A 36 -12.97 0.40 3.44
C GLU A 36 -13.03 -0.32 2.08
N LEU A 37 -11.94 -0.99 1.71
CA LEU A 37 -11.95 -1.83 0.51
C LEU A 37 -12.97 -2.95 0.66
N SER A 38 -13.05 -3.57 1.82
CA SER A 38 -14.03 -4.61 2.09
C SER A 38 -15.46 -4.10 1.89
N SER A 39 -15.76 -2.91 2.41
CA SER A 39 -17.08 -2.30 2.22
C SER A 39 -17.37 -2.04 0.75
N ALA A 40 -16.38 -1.55 0.02
CA ALA A 40 -16.53 -1.29 -1.41
C ALA A 40 -16.79 -2.59 -2.19
N LEU A 41 -16.06 -3.65 -1.86
CA LEU A 41 -16.22 -4.95 -2.52
C LEU A 41 -17.57 -5.59 -2.22
N ASN A 42 -18.21 -5.20 -1.12
CA ASN A 42 -19.55 -5.68 -0.77
C ASN A 42 -20.67 -4.81 -1.36
N GLY A 43 -20.33 -3.99 -2.36
CA GLY A 43 -21.32 -3.24 -3.12
C GLY A 43 -21.91 -2.03 -2.41
N ARG A 44 -21.21 -1.51 -1.42
CA ARG A 44 -21.68 -0.35 -0.66
C ARG A 44 -21.30 0.99 -1.29
N THR A 45 -20.53 0.95 -2.37
CA THR A 45 -20.10 2.14 -3.08
C THR A 45 -20.10 1.84 -4.59
N ASP A 46 -19.83 2.86 -5.40
CA ASP A 46 -19.74 2.67 -6.84
C ASP A 46 -18.38 2.08 -7.23
N GLU A 47 -18.26 1.68 -8.49
CA GLU A 47 -17.07 1.01 -9.00
C GLU A 47 -15.83 1.91 -8.98
N LYS A 48 -16.01 3.20 -9.25
CA LYS A 48 -14.89 4.13 -9.21
C LYS A 48 -14.30 4.24 -7.80
N ASN A 49 -15.15 4.28 -6.79
CA ASN A 49 -14.70 4.31 -5.42
C ASN A 49 -13.99 3.01 -5.04
N THR A 50 -14.44 1.89 -5.59
CA THR A 50 -13.77 0.61 -5.37
C THR A 50 -12.34 0.64 -5.91
N GLU A 51 -12.14 1.18 -7.10
CA GLU A 51 -10.80 1.34 -7.67
C GLU A 51 -9.91 2.21 -6.78
N GLU A 52 -10.47 3.30 -6.26
CA GLU A 52 -9.73 4.19 -5.37
C GLU A 52 -9.31 3.48 -4.08
N GLU A 53 -10.19 2.64 -3.54
CA GLU A 53 -9.85 1.89 -2.33
C GLU A 53 -8.73 0.88 -2.57
N PHE A 54 -8.68 0.24 -3.73
CA PHE A 54 -7.53 -0.60 -4.09
C PHE A 54 -6.25 0.22 -4.11
N ALA A 55 -6.30 1.40 -4.71
CA ALA A 55 -5.13 2.28 -4.78
C ALA A 55 -4.67 2.71 -3.39
N ASP A 56 -5.62 3.06 -2.51
CA ASP A 56 -5.32 3.49 -1.15
C ASP A 56 -4.67 2.37 -0.34
N VAL A 57 -5.20 1.16 -0.44
CA VAL A 57 -4.62 -0.01 0.25
C VAL A 57 -3.20 -0.24 -0.22
N PHE A 58 -2.98 -0.16 -1.53
CA PHE A 58 -1.62 -0.37 -2.06
C PHE A 58 -0.67 0.74 -1.62
N ALA A 59 -1.14 1.99 -1.61
CA ALA A 59 -0.30 3.12 -1.17
C ALA A 59 0.12 2.96 0.29
N TRP A 60 -0.79 2.56 1.17
CA TRP A 60 -0.47 2.33 2.58
C TRP A 60 0.48 1.15 2.75
N LEU A 61 0.34 0.11 1.90
CA LEU A 61 1.28 -1.01 1.91
C LEU A 61 2.69 -0.52 1.55
N CYS A 62 2.79 0.36 0.56
CA CYS A 62 4.07 0.97 0.19
C CYS A 62 4.68 1.76 1.36
N SER A 63 3.86 2.50 2.11
CA SER A 63 4.33 3.24 3.28
C SER A 63 4.91 2.30 4.33
N LEU A 64 4.25 1.18 4.61
CA LEU A 64 4.77 0.18 5.54
C LEU A 64 6.11 -0.37 5.07
N ALA A 65 6.20 -0.73 3.79
CA ALA A 65 7.42 -1.27 3.21
C ALA A 65 8.56 -0.23 3.28
N ASN A 66 8.24 1.04 3.04
CA ASN A 66 9.22 2.11 3.10
C ASN A 66 9.77 2.28 4.52
N ILE A 67 8.91 2.22 5.54
CA ILE A 67 9.35 2.30 6.93
C ILE A 67 10.30 1.14 7.25
N LYS A 68 10.00 -0.05 6.75
CA LYS A 68 10.81 -1.25 6.99
C LYS A 68 11.99 -1.37 6.03
N ASN A 69 12.12 -0.44 5.10
CA ASN A 69 13.16 -0.47 4.08
C ASN A 69 13.11 -1.77 3.25
N ILE A 70 11.92 -2.18 2.89
CA ILE A 70 11.68 -3.36 2.06
C ILE A 70 11.29 -2.91 0.65
N ASP A 71 11.95 -3.45 -0.36
CA ASP A 71 11.63 -3.23 -1.76
C ASP A 71 10.55 -4.23 -2.17
N LEU A 72 9.31 -3.73 -2.40
CA LEU A 72 8.18 -4.60 -2.70
C LEU A 72 8.36 -5.37 -4.01
N GLU A 73 8.88 -4.70 -5.04
CA GLU A 73 9.09 -5.37 -6.33
C GLU A 73 10.10 -6.51 -6.19
N ALA A 74 11.20 -6.26 -5.50
CA ALA A 74 12.21 -7.29 -5.25
C ALA A 74 11.64 -8.44 -4.42
N ALA A 75 10.82 -8.13 -3.43
CA ALA A 75 10.18 -9.16 -2.60
C ALA A 75 9.26 -10.04 -3.44
N CYS A 76 8.48 -9.42 -4.33
CA CYS A 76 7.59 -10.16 -5.22
C CYS A 76 8.38 -11.06 -6.19
N ARG A 77 9.44 -10.52 -6.78
CA ARG A 77 10.28 -11.30 -7.70
C ARG A 77 10.91 -12.49 -7.00
N SER A 78 11.36 -12.31 -5.78
CA SER A 78 11.98 -13.38 -5.01
C SER A 78 10.97 -14.46 -4.64
N LYS A 79 9.83 -14.04 -4.11
CA LYS A 79 8.81 -14.98 -3.59
C LYS A 79 8.07 -15.70 -4.70
N TYR A 80 7.76 -15.02 -5.79
CA TYR A 80 6.92 -15.52 -6.86
C TYR A 80 7.66 -15.69 -8.18
N ARG A 81 8.95 -15.97 -8.09
CA ARG A 81 9.82 -16.11 -9.25
C ARG A 81 9.28 -17.09 -10.29
N ASP A 82 8.65 -18.18 -9.86
CA ASP A 82 8.12 -19.20 -10.77
C ASP A 82 6.86 -18.75 -11.53
N CYS A 83 6.26 -17.64 -11.10
CA CYS A 83 5.08 -17.07 -11.75
C CYS A 83 5.41 -15.90 -12.69
N LEU A 84 6.68 -15.46 -12.71
CA LEU A 84 7.08 -14.26 -13.43
C LEU A 84 7.94 -14.49 -14.67
#